data_b6fcd959172f41c4f039f2ef96f9ffd5
#
_entry.id   b6fcd959172f41c4f039f2ef96f9ffd5
#
_cell.length_a   1.000
_cell.length_b   1.000
_cell.length_c   1.000
_cell.angle_alpha   90.00
_cell.angle_beta   90.00
_cell.angle_gamma   90.00
#
_symmetry.space_group_name_H-M   'P 1'
#
loop_
_entity.id
_entity.type
_entity.pdbx_description
1 polymer ?
#
loop_
_entity_poly.entity_id
_entity_poly.type
_entity_poly.pdbx_seq_one_letter_code
_entity_poly.pdbx_strand_id
1 'polypeptide(L)'
;VGSEMCIRDSKVEDLTKAQLVSIYTGETKNWSEVGGDDQAIVVIGREAGSGTRGAFEELLDIADACVYANELDSTGAVMAKVASTPGAIGYVSLDVVDDSVKALKLDGVDATEENIKAGNYALSRPFVMATKGEISEQKTEVQALFDYLSSDEGKALIKSVGLITVD
;
A
#
# COMPACT_ATOMS: atom_id res chain seq x y z
N VAL A 1 -5.67 1.28 -6.05
CA VAL A 1 -4.85 0.36 -5.25
C VAL A 1 -4.62 0.97 -3.90
N GLY A 2 -4.94 0.25 -2.84
CA GLY A 2 -4.56 0.61 -1.48
C GLY A 2 -3.22 -0.03 -1.13
N SER A 3 -2.36 0.70 -0.44
CA SER A 3 -1.22 0.12 0.25
C SER A 3 -1.60 -0.05 1.71
N GLU A 4 -1.47 -1.24 2.26
CA GLU A 4 -1.70 -1.50 3.67
C GLU A 4 -0.40 -1.51 4.45
N MET A 5 -0.47 -0.97 5.66
CA MET A 5 0.60 -1.06 6.63
C MET A 5 0.46 -2.36 7.40
N CYS A 6 1.50 -3.17 7.42
CA CYS A 6 1.51 -4.43 8.13
C CYS A 6 2.61 -4.49 9.19
N ILE A 7 2.25 -5.02 10.35
CA ILE A 7 3.15 -5.30 11.47
C ILE A 7 2.92 -6.74 11.96
N ARG A 8 3.82 -7.26 12.78
CA ARG A 8 3.68 -8.60 13.32
C ARG A 8 3.11 -8.62 14.74
N ASP A 9 3.80 -8.01 15.70
CA ASP A 9 3.66 -8.27 17.13
C ASP A 9 3.59 -7.00 18.00
N SER A 10 3.49 -5.82 17.41
CA SER A 10 3.26 -4.58 18.15
C SER A 10 1.82 -4.49 18.65
N LYS A 11 1.62 -3.91 19.85
CA LYS A 11 0.30 -3.56 20.38
C LYS A 11 -0.34 -2.35 19.70
N VAL A 12 0.40 -1.65 18.88
CA VAL A 12 -0.10 -0.53 18.11
C VAL A 12 -1.16 -1.03 17.12
N GLU A 13 -2.30 -0.35 17.07
CA GLU A 13 -3.41 -0.67 16.16
C GLU A 13 -3.65 0.43 15.13
N ASP A 14 -3.17 1.61 15.43
CA ASP A 14 -3.36 2.81 14.61
C ASP A 14 -2.08 3.65 14.64
N LEU A 15 -1.74 4.24 13.51
CA LEU A 15 -0.69 5.24 13.39
C LEU A 15 -1.25 6.48 12.70
N THR A 16 -0.87 7.64 13.16
CA THR A 16 -1.12 8.86 12.39
C THR A 16 -0.17 8.94 11.19
N LYS A 17 -0.58 9.65 10.15
CA LYS A 17 0.30 9.93 8.99
C LYS A 17 1.66 10.50 9.43
N ALA A 18 1.68 11.41 10.42
CA ALA A 18 2.90 12.00 10.94
C ALA A 18 3.82 10.98 11.63
N GLN A 19 3.25 10.05 12.43
CA GLN A 19 4.02 8.98 13.06
C GLN A 19 4.58 8.02 11.99
N LEU A 20 3.80 7.69 10.97
CA LEU A 20 4.25 6.86 9.86
C LEU A 20 5.43 7.51 9.13
N VAL A 21 5.33 8.79 8.80
CA VAL A 21 6.43 9.56 8.20
C VAL A 21 7.68 9.50 9.09
N SER A 22 7.56 9.78 10.39
CA SER A 22 8.72 9.78 11.30
C SER A 22 9.39 8.40 11.44
N ILE A 23 8.61 7.31 11.36
CA ILE A 23 9.13 5.94 11.34
C ILE A 23 9.92 5.69 10.06
N TYR A 24 9.36 6.01 8.89
CA TYR A 24 10.00 5.73 7.60
C TYR A 24 11.19 6.64 7.29
N THR A 25 11.22 7.85 7.84
CA THR A 25 12.40 8.75 7.77
C THR A 25 13.46 8.44 8.82
N GLY A 26 13.20 7.48 9.73
CA GLY A 26 14.17 7.05 10.76
C GLY A 26 14.29 8.00 11.95
N GLU A 27 13.36 8.92 12.12
CA GLU A 27 13.28 9.79 13.31
C GLU A 27 12.78 8.98 14.52
N THR A 28 11.68 8.22 14.35
CA THR A 28 11.15 7.29 15.36
C THR A 28 11.74 5.90 15.13
N LYS A 29 12.40 5.35 16.15
CA LYS A 29 13.14 4.07 16.05
C LYS A 29 12.66 3.02 17.02
N ASN A 30 11.75 3.34 17.90
CA ASN A 30 11.22 2.44 18.92
C ASN A 30 9.69 2.53 18.98
N TRP A 31 9.04 1.37 19.06
CA TRP A 31 7.58 1.30 19.14
C TRP A 31 7.00 2.01 20.37
N SER A 32 7.76 2.10 21.47
CA SER A 32 7.33 2.84 22.67
C SER A 32 7.08 4.33 22.42
N GLU A 33 7.70 4.92 21.42
CA GLU A 33 7.53 6.32 21.02
C GLU A 33 6.14 6.58 20.38
N VAL A 34 5.50 5.52 19.91
CA VAL A 34 4.16 5.59 19.28
C VAL A 34 3.11 4.75 20.02
N GLY A 35 3.36 4.46 21.30
CA GLY A 35 2.41 3.76 22.18
C GLY A 35 2.50 2.24 22.16
N GLY A 36 3.52 1.67 21.57
CA GLY A 36 3.81 0.25 21.59
C GLY A 36 4.72 -0.17 22.75
N ASP A 37 5.21 -1.40 22.68
CA ASP A 37 6.18 -1.93 23.65
C ASP A 37 7.59 -1.35 23.39
N ASP A 38 8.49 -1.48 24.37
CA ASP A 38 9.91 -1.11 24.21
C ASP A 38 10.61 -2.10 23.27
N GLN A 39 10.51 -1.83 21.99
CA GLN A 39 11.03 -2.67 20.91
C GLN A 39 11.48 -1.80 19.74
N ALA A 40 12.66 -2.10 19.20
CA ALA A 40 13.17 -1.39 18.03
C ALA A 40 12.28 -1.63 16.80
N ILE A 41 12.04 -0.58 16.03
CA ILE A 41 11.31 -0.65 14.76
C ILE A 41 12.26 -1.13 13.65
N VAL A 42 11.84 -2.13 12.88
CA VAL A 42 12.56 -2.63 11.70
C VAL A 42 11.73 -2.28 10.46
N VAL A 43 12.16 -1.26 9.72
CA VAL A 43 11.45 -0.78 8.54
C VAL A 43 11.80 -1.64 7.32
N ILE A 44 10.79 -2.26 6.72
CA ILE A 44 10.94 -3.12 5.55
C ILE A 44 10.18 -2.50 4.38
N GLY A 45 10.85 -2.39 3.23
CA GLY A 45 10.26 -1.81 2.05
C GLY A 45 10.57 -2.58 0.77
N ARG A 46 10.14 -1.99 -0.33
CA ARG A 46 10.39 -2.48 -1.68
C ARG A 46 11.69 -1.86 -2.23
N GLU A 47 12.28 -2.54 -3.19
CA GLU A 47 13.44 -2.09 -3.95
C GLU A 47 13.17 -0.77 -4.68
N ALA A 48 14.25 -0.05 -5.00
CA ALA A 48 14.20 1.13 -5.87
C ALA A 48 13.59 0.77 -7.23
N GLY A 49 12.67 1.60 -7.73
CA GLY A 49 11.94 1.35 -8.99
C GLY A 49 10.62 0.58 -8.81
N SER A 50 10.29 0.09 -7.62
CA SER A 50 8.97 -0.46 -7.33
C SER A 50 7.88 0.61 -7.42
N GLY A 51 6.84 0.34 -8.22
CA GLY A 51 5.67 1.23 -8.30
C GLY A 51 4.91 1.35 -6.97
N THR A 52 4.92 0.30 -6.14
CA THR A 52 4.32 0.33 -4.79
C THR A 52 5.12 1.24 -3.86
N ARG A 53 6.46 1.17 -3.91
CA ARG A 53 7.33 2.07 -3.16
C ARG A 53 7.14 3.53 -3.57
N GLY A 54 7.24 3.81 -4.87
CA GLY A 54 7.07 5.18 -5.37
C GLY A 54 5.72 5.78 -4.97
N ALA A 55 4.64 5.00 -5.05
CA ALA A 55 3.33 5.44 -4.61
C ALA A 55 3.26 5.73 -3.11
N PHE A 56 3.80 4.84 -2.29
CA PHE A 56 3.84 4.99 -0.83
C PHE A 56 4.61 6.25 -0.43
N GLU A 57 5.81 6.42 -0.97
CA GLU A 57 6.66 7.57 -0.68
C GLU A 57 6.05 8.89 -1.16
N GLU A 58 5.39 8.89 -2.35
CA GLU A 58 4.70 10.07 -2.91
C GLU A 58 3.49 10.46 -2.07
N LEU A 59 2.63 9.51 -1.67
CA LEU A 59 1.44 9.77 -0.84
C LEU A 59 1.78 10.33 0.54
N LEU A 60 2.95 9.98 1.07
CA LEU A 60 3.46 10.48 2.34
C LEU A 60 4.33 11.73 2.21
N ASP A 61 4.69 12.13 0.99
CA ASP A 61 5.62 13.25 0.70
C ASP A 61 7.03 13.02 1.31
N ILE A 62 7.53 11.78 1.19
CA ILE A 62 8.83 11.34 1.73
C ILE A 62 9.71 10.68 0.66
N ALA A 63 9.53 11.06 -0.60
CA ALA A 63 10.36 10.54 -1.69
C ALA A 63 11.85 10.73 -1.39
N ASP A 64 12.64 9.67 -1.57
CA ASP A 64 14.08 9.62 -1.30
C ASP A 64 14.51 9.89 0.17
N ALA A 65 13.55 10.03 1.10
CA ALA A 65 13.84 10.27 2.52
C ALA A 65 13.73 8.99 3.39
N CYS A 66 13.24 7.90 2.83
CA CYS A 66 13.01 6.66 3.58
C CYS A 66 14.31 5.96 3.96
N VAL A 67 14.35 5.45 5.21
CA VAL A 67 15.45 4.66 5.75
C VAL A 67 14.97 3.23 5.97
N TYR A 68 15.26 2.35 5.03
CA TYR A 68 14.88 0.94 5.10
C TYR A 68 15.98 0.09 5.74
N ALA A 69 15.60 -0.81 6.64
CA ALA A 69 16.49 -1.85 7.16
C ALA A 69 16.67 -3.00 6.14
N ASN A 70 15.62 -3.28 5.37
CA ASN A 70 15.65 -4.25 4.27
C ASN A 70 14.81 -3.73 3.09
N GLU A 71 15.31 -3.94 1.88
CA GLU A 71 14.61 -3.70 0.63
C GLU A 71 14.41 -5.03 -0.11
N LEU A 72 13.18 -5.33 -0.55
CA LEU A 72 12.80 -6.60 -1.14
C LEU A 72 12.13 -6.41 -2.51
N ASP A 73 12.21 -7.43 -3.35
CA ASP A 73 11.83 -7.39 -4.77
C ASP A 73 10.34 -7.68 -5.04
N SER A 74 9.57 -8.03 -4.02
CA SER A 74 8.13 -8.30 -4.16
C SER A 74 7.33 -7.95 -2.90
N THR A 75 6.04 -7.66 -3.05
CA THR A 75 5.13 -7.40 -1.93
C THR A 75 4.97 -8.65 -1.04
N GLY A 76 4.93 -9.83 -1.63
CA GLY A 76 4.90 -11.09 -0.87
C GLY A 76 6.17 -11.31 -0.04
N ALA A 77 7.35 -10.93 -0.55
CA ALA A 77 8.60 -11.00 0.21
C ALA A 77 8.61 -9.99 1.37
N VAL A 78 8.07 -8.78 1.18
CA VAL A 78 7.90 -7.80 2.27
C VAL A 78 7.00 -8.37 3.36
N MET A 79 5.83 -8.92 3.02
CA MET A 79 4.90 -9.51 3.98
C MET A 79 5.56 -10.67 4.75
N ALA A 80 6.19 -11.62 4.06
CA ALA A 80 6.88 -12.74 4.69
C ALA A 80 8.02 -12.28 5.63
N LYS A 81 8.73 -11.22 5.25
CA LYS A 81 9.79 -10.64 6.08
C LYS A 81 9.22 -9.96 7.32
N VAL A 82 8.12 -9.21 7.21
CA VAL A 82 7.41 -8.62 8.34
C VAL A 82 6.92 -9.72 9.27
N ALA A 83 6.25 -10.75 8.74
CA ALA A 83 5.75 -11.89 9.52
C ALA A 83 6.84 -12.65 10.30
N SER A 84 8.08 -12.62 9.83
CA SER A 84 9.21 -13.35 10.45
C SER A 84 10.14 -12.49 11.32
N THR A 85 9.97 -11.16 11.31
CA THR A 85 10.88 -10.22 11.98
C THR A 85 10.18 -9.49 13.13
N PRO A 86 10.56 -9.72 14.40
CA PRO A 86 10.01 -8.98 15.52
C PRO A 86 10.23 -7.47 15.39
N GLY A 87 9.21 -6.68 15.70
CA GLY A 87 9.24 -5.22 15.59
C GLY A 87 9.20 -4.67 14.17
N ALA A 88 8.97 -5.53 13.16
CA ALA A 88 8.92 -5.08 11.78
C ALA A 88 7.65 -4.31 11.44
N ILE A 89 7.81 -3.34 10.55
CA ILE A 89 6.75 -2.65 9.84
C ILE A 89 7.05 -2.66 8.35
N GLY A 90 6.03 -2.85 7.53
CA GLY A 90 6.15 -2.82 6.07
C GLY A 90 4.88 -2.29 5.43
N TYR A 91 4.93 -2.04 4.13
CA TYR A 91 3.77 -1.73 3.30
C TYR A 91 3.64 -2.74 2.16
N VAL A 92 2.41 -3.14 1.90
CA VAL A 92 2.06 -4.11 0.87
C VAL A 92 0.80 -3.68 0.13
N SER A 93 0.53 -4.27 -1.02
CA SER A 93 -0.76 -4.07 -1.68
C SER A 93 -1.86 -4.79 -0.90
N LEU A 94 -3.06 -4.22 -0.87
CA LEU A 94 -4.23 -4.73 -0.12
C LEU A 94 -4.55 -6.20 -0.43
N ASP A 95 -4.33 -6.62 -1.67
CA ASP A 95 -4.64 -7.96 -2.18
C ASP A 95 -3.75 -9.09 -1.63
N VAL A 96 -2.62 -8.75 -0.98
CA VAL A 96 -1.68 -9.77 -0.47
C VAL A 96 -1.70 -9.95 1.04
N VAL A 97 -2.45 -9.13 1.78
CA VAL A 97 -2.52 -9.21 3.25
C VAL A 97 -3.26 -10.46 3.69
N ASP A 98 -2.67 -11.20 4.61
CA ASP A 98 -3.24 -12.39 5.23
C ASP A 98 -3.06 -12.39 6.75
N ASP A 99 -3.55 -13.42 7.43
CA ASP A 99 -3.52 -13.56 8.89
C ASP A 99 -2.09 -13.70 9.49
N SER A 100 -1.04 -13.73 8.68
CA SER A 100 0.36 -13.81 9.16
C SER A 100 0.88 -12.47 9.67
N VAL A 101 0.20 -11.38 9.34
CA VAL A 101 0.54 -10.01 9.74
C VAL A 101 -0.72 -9.29 10.21
N LYS A 102 -0.52 -8.26 11.02
CA LYS A 102 -1.60 -7.38 11.47
C LYS A 102 -1.63 -6.13 10.61
N ALA A 103 -2.76 -5.86 9.98
CA ALA A 103 -3.00 -4.59 9.31
C ALA A 103 -3.17 -3.46 10.33
N LEU A 104 -2.58 -2.30 10.05
CA LEU A 104 -2.69 -1.10 10.88
C LEU A 104 -3.71 -0.13 10.27
N LYS A 105 -4.47 0.52 11.13
CA LYS A 105 -5.22 1.71 10.76
C LYS A 105 -4.28 2.88 10.49
N LEU A 106 -4.72 3.80 9.68
CA LEU A 106 -4.04 5.07 9.45
C LEU A 106 -5.01 6.22 9.75
N ASP A 107 -4.65 7.08 10.72
CA ASP A 107 -5.52 8.15 11.23
C ASP A 107 -6.92 7.64 11.65
N GLY A 108 -6.99 6.46 12.27
CA GLY A 108 -8.23 5.78 12.69
C GLY A 108 -9.02 5.11 11.58
N VAL A 109 -8.52 5.09 10.33
CA VAL A 109 -9.22 4.55 9.16
C VAL A 109 -8.62 3.21 8.74
N ASP A 110 -9.47 2.19 8.63
CA ASP A 110 -9.09 0.88 8.09
C ASP A 110 -8.96 0.92 6.56
N ALA A 111 -8.02 0.14 6.00
CA ALA A 111 -7.84 -0.03 4.57
C ALA A 111 -8.91 -0.93 3.94
N THR A 112 -10.17 -0.55 4.04
CA THR A 112 -11.29 -1.29 3.45
C THR A 112 -11.64 -0.76 2.05
N GLU A 113 -12.28 -1.61 1.23
CA GLU A 113 -12.78 -1.18 -0.08
C GLU A 113 -13.69 0.05 0.04
N GLU A 114 -14.56 0.09 1.06
CA GLU A 114 -15.47 1.21 1.32
C GLU A 114 -14.71 2.52 1.61
N ASN A 115 -13.74 2.48 2.53
CA ASN A 115 -12.94 3.64 2.89
C ASN A 115 -12.06 4.13 1.74
N ILE A 116 -11.53 3.20 0.92
CA ILE A 116 -10.73 3.53 -0.27
C ILE A 116 -11.59 4.19 -1.34
N LYS A 117 -12.78 3.65 -1.64
CA LYS A 117 -13.74 4.23 -2.59
C LYS A 117 -14.25 5.60 -2.14
N ALA A 118 -14.47 5.77 -0.85
CA ALA A 118 -14.89 7.04 -0.26
C ALA A 118 -13.75 8.09 -0.20
N GLY A 119 -12.50 7.70 -0.51
CA GLY A 119 -11.34 8.60 -0.41
C GLY A 119 -10.90 8.91 1.03
N ASN A 120 -11.37 8.13 2.01
CA ASN A 120 -11.05 8.31 3.41
C ASN A 120 -9.68 7.73 3.80
N TYR A 121 -9.20 6.71 3.08
CA TYR A 121 -7.93 6.06 3.37
C TYR A 121 -6.78 6.71 2.60
N ALA A 122 -5.83 7.30 3.33
CA ALA A 122 -4.80 8.17 2.76
C ALA A 122 -3.77 7.46 1.85
N LEU A 123 -3.53 6.15 2.05
CA LEU A 123 -2.57 5.37 1.24
C LEU A 123 -3.26 4.65 0.07
N SER A 124 -4.19 5.30 -0.59
CA SER A 124 -4.85 4.77 -1.78
C SER A 124 -4.58 5.64 -3.01
N ARG A 125 -4.44 5.00 -4.15
CA ARG A 125 -4.32 5.68 -5.45
C ARG A 125 -5.05 4.91 -6.55
N PRO A 126 -5.57 5.59 -7.58
CA PRO A 126 -6.12 4.92 -8.74
C PRO A 126 -5.00 4.31 -9.61
N PHE A 127 -5.30 3.20 -10.28
CA PHE A 127 -4.60 2.83 -11.50
C PHE A 127 -5.16 3.69 -12.64
N VAL A 128 -4.27 4.34 -13.37
CA VAL A 128 -4.65 5.19 -14.50
C VAL A 128 -4.14 4.55 -15.78
N MET A 129 -5.04 4.34 -16.72
CA MET A 129 -4.71 4.01 -18.10
C MET A 129 -4.85 5.28 -18.94
N ALA A 130 -3.85 5.56 -19.77
CA ALA A 130 -3.85 6.76 -20.61
C ALA A 130 -3.64 6.39 -22.08
N THR A 131 -4.34 7.10 -22.97
CA THR A 131 -4.14 7.04 -24.40
C THR A 131 -3.66 8.40 -24.92
N LYS A 132 -3.00 8.42 -26.06
CA LYS A 132 -2.70 9.68 -26.75
C LYS A 132 -3.95 10.11 -27.54
N GLY A 133 -4.67 11.10 -27.04
CA GLY A 133 -5.96 11.55 -27.57
C GLY A 133 -7.15 10.73 -27.06
N GLU A 134 -8.32 10.99 -27.62
CA GLU A 134 -9.57 10.33 -27.21
C GLU A 134 -9.59 8.84 -27.49
N ILE A 135 -10.30 8.08 -26.67
CA ILE A 135 -10.42 6.60 -26.84
C ILE A 135 -11.05 6.27 -28.20
N SER A 136 -12.03 7.05 -28.64
CA SER A 136 -12.70 6.88 -29.93
C SER A 136 -11.79 7.07 -31.14
N GLU A 137 -10.65 7.72 -30.97
CA GLU A 137 -9.64 7.94 -32.02
C GLU A 137 -8.56 6.84 -32.04
N GLN A 138 -8.59 5.93 -31.06
CA GLN A 138 -7.62 4.85 -30.97
C GLN A 138 -7.96 3.70 -31.94
N LYS A 139 -6.99 2.80 -32.13
CA LYS A 139 -7.22 1.57 -32.90
C LYS A 139 -8.33 0.73 -32.25
N THR A 140 -9.06 -0.03 -33.07
CA THR A 140 -10.20 -0.85 -32.63
C THR A 140 -9.84 -1.79 -31.47
N GLU A 141 -8.62 -2.35 -31.46
CA GLU A 141 -8.15 -3.24 -30.40
C GLU A 141 -7.99 -2.51 -29.07
N VAL A 142 -7.56 -1.25 -29.09
CA VAL A 142 -7.41 -0.40 -27.90
C VAL A 142 -8.80 -0.04 -27.36
N GLN A 143 -9.73 0.37 -28.24
CA GLN A 143 -11.13 0.64 -27.85
C GLN A 143 -11.77 -0.61 -27.21
N ALA A 144 -11.61 -1.77 -27.83
CA ALA A 144 -12.14 -3.03 -27.30
C ALA A 144 -11.58 -3.39 -25.91
N LEU A 145 -10.31 -3.05 -25.61
CA LEU A 145 -9.73 -3.24 -24.29
C LEU A 145 -10.42 -2.34 -23.24
N PHE A 146 -10.63 -1.06 -23.54
CA PHE A 146 -11.31 -0.14 -22.63
C PHE A 146 -12.77 -0.54 -22.42
N ASP A 147 -13.47 -0.95 -23.48
CA ASP A 147 -14.85 -1.44 -23.41
C ASP A 147 -14.93 -2.70 -22.55
N TYR A 148 -14.01 -3.65 -22.74
CA TYR A 148 -13.95 -4.85 -21.93
C TYR A 148 -13.70 -4.57 -20.45
N LEU A 149 -12.71 -3.73 -20.12
CA LEU A 149 -12.42 -3.38 -18.72
C LEU A 149 -13.56 -2.62 -18.04
N SER A 150 -14.39 -1.92 -18.80
CA SER A 150 -15.59 -1.21 -18.31
C SER A 150 -16.80 -2.14 -18.19
N SER A 151 -16.78 -3.31 -18.80
CA SER A 151 -17.87 -4.29 -18.74
C SER A 151 -17.94 -5.00 -17.38
N ASP A 152 -19.06 -5.64 -17.09
CA ASP A 152 -19.24 -6.44 -15.87
C ASP A 152 -18.22 -7.58 -15.77
N GLU A 153 -17.87 -8.21 -16.90
CA GLU A 153 -16.84 -9.25 -16.96
C GLU A 153 -15.45 -8.70 -16.66
N GLY A 154 -15.10 -7.56 -17.25
CA GLY A 154 -13.83 -6.86 -16.98
C GLY A 154 -13.72 -6.42 -15.53
N LYS A 155 -14.78 -5.85 -14.96
CA LYS A 155 -14.85 -5.49 -13.54
C LYS A 155 -14.71 -6.71 -12.63
N ALA A 156 -15.33 -7.84 -12.97
CA ALA A 156 -15.17 -9.10 -12.24
C ALA A 156 -13.72 -9.60 -12.28
N LEU A 157 -13.05 -9.50 -13.44
CA LEU A 157 -11.63 -9.83 -13.59
C LEU A 157 -10.75 -8.92 -12.72
N ILE A 158 -10.99 -7.60 -12.72
CA ILE A 158 -10.26 -6.63 -11.89
C ILE A 158 -10.40 -6.99 -10.41
N LYS A 159 -11.61 -7.32 -9.95
CA LYS A 159 -11.85 -7.77 -8.57
C LYS A 159 -11.16 -9.10 -8.24
N SER A 160 -11.09 -10.03 -9.19
CA SER A 160 -10.47 -11.33 -8.97
C SER A 160 -8.96 -11.28 -8.72
N VAL A 161 -8.31 -10.19 -9.11
CA VAL A 161 -6.89 -9.91 -8.83
C VAL A 161 -6.69 -8.93 -7.67
N GLY A 162 -7.68 -8.79 -6.79
CA GLY A 162 -7.60 -7.98 -5.57
C GLY A 162 -7.68 -6.46 -5.78
N LEU A 163 -8.02 -6.00 -6.97
CA LEU A 163 -8.16 -4.59 -7.26
C LEU A 163 -9.58 -4.09 -7.00
N ILE A 164 -9.68 -2.84 -6.59
CA ILE A 164 -10.96 -2.15 -6.32
C ILE A 164 -11.39 -1.44 -7.59
N THR A 165 -12.61 -1.72 -8.06
CA THR A 165 -13.21 -1.01 -9.20
C THR A 165 -13.69 0.38 -8.78
N VAL A 166 -13.46 1.39 -9.61
CA VAL A 166 -14.16 2.67 -9.55
C VAL A 166 -15.43 2.52 -10.39
N ASP A 167 -16.56 2.73 -9.77
CA ASP A 167 -17.89 2.70 -10.42
C ASP A 167 -18.32 4.11 -10.80
#